data_1397889659421ffdd54e0c8794ad9ad9
#
_entry.id   1397889659421ffdd54e0c8794ad9ad9
#
_cell.length_a   1.000
_cell.length_b   1.000
_cell.length_c   1.000
_cell.angle_alpha   90.00
_cell.angle_beta   90.00
_cell.angle_gamma   90.00
#
_symmetry.space_group_name_H-M   'P 1'
#
loop_
_entity.id
_entity.type
_entity.pdbx_description
1 polymer ?
#
loop_
_entity_poly.entity_id
_entity_poly.type
_entity_poly.pdbx_seq_one_letter_code
_entity_poly.pdbx_strand_id
1 'polypeptide(L)'
;MTLYGRDPHERPDVWGKVGTSGVSVSTVDDAKKLYSGFDLCDPRTSVSMTINGPAPTVLAFFLNAVIDQQVEKHLRARGELEAVRRRFAGRGLPSYLGPLPPGHDGLGLGLLGIRGDEAVDAETHARIRSEALGRVRGTVQADILKEEQAQNTCIFSTAFSLKVMGDVQEWFVRHRVRNFYAVSISGYHIAEAGAAPITQLAFTLANGFTYAEAWRARGMQVDEFVPNFSFFFSNGLDAEYSVIGRVARRIWAIAMRDLYGASERSQKLKYHVQTSGRSLHAQEMAFNDIRTTLQALSAIQDHCNSLHTNAYDEAVTTPSEESVRRALAIQLVIQRELGIAKSENPLQGSYAIEWLTDRVEEAVLEEFDRLSERGGVLGAMETHYQRGRIQEESLRYEAKKHSGELPIVGVNTFLAPAQAATLQPAALMRASEAEKRQQLLALRAFQAREQAASGPALARLQQLARSGGNVFGELMETVKAASLGQISEALFEVGGRYRRSL
;
A
#
# COMPACT_ATOMS: atom_id res chain seq x y z
N MET A 1 -15.18 1.82 1.04
CA MET A 1 -15.38 2.80 2.14
C MET A 1 -14.09 2.99 2.93
N THR A 2 -13.38 1.92 3.28
CA THR A 2 -12.10 1.98 4.01
C THR A 2 -11.09 2.96 3.39
N LEU A 3 -10.92 2.96 2.07
CA LEU A 3 -10.04 3.88 1.34
C LEU A 3 -10.29 5.37 1.65
N TYR A 4 -11.54 5.74 1.92
CA TYR A 4 -11.92 7.13 2.24
C TYR A 4 -12.07 7.39 3.75
N GLY A 5 -11.57 6.49 4.59
CA GLY A 5 -11.67 6.63 6.04
C GLY A 5 -13.11 6.61 6.55
N ARG A 6 -14.02 5.89 5.90
CA ARG A 6 -15.44 5.88 6.24
C ARG A 6 -15.93 4.49 6.62
N ASP A 7 -16.81 4.46 7.58
CA ASP A 7 -17.55 3.27 7.97
C ASP A 7 -18.59 2.90 6.92
N PRO A 8 -18.94 1.60 6.76
CA PRO A 8 -20.07 1.16 5.96
C PRO A 8 -21.39 1.76 6.49
N HIS A 9 -22.31 2.08 5.59
CA HIS A 9 -23.58 2.70 5.94
C HIS A 9 -24.69 2.27 4.95
N GLU A 10 -25.93 2.26 5.41
CA GLU A 10 -27.12 1.89 4.61
C GLU A 10 -27.54 2.95 3.58
N ARG A 11 -26.97 4.15 3.62
CA ARG A 11 -27.29 5.19 2.63
C ARG A 11 -27.03 4.68 1.22
N PRO A 12 -27.90 4.96 0.25
CA PRO A 12 -27.79 4.45 -1.12
C PRO A 12 -26.46 4.81 -1.80
N ASP A 13 -25.90 6.01 -1.51
CA ASP A 13 -24.61 6.48 -2.06
C ASP A 13 -23.39 5.76 -1.48
N VAL A 14 -23.55 5.05 -0.37
CA VAL A 14 -22.50 4.31 0.33
C VAL A 14 -22.67 2.81 0.16
N TRP A 15 -23.90 2.29 0.27
CA TRP A 15 -24.20 0.85 0.30
C TRP A 15 -23.62 0.08 -0.89
N GLY A 16 -23.77 0.61 -2.10
CA GLY A 16 -23.22 0.01 -3.31
C GLY A 16 -21.70 -0.05 -3.37
N LYS A 17 -20.98 0.68 -2.48
CA LYS A 17 -19.53 0.77 -2.44
C LYS A 17 -18.88 -0.06 -1.34
N VAL A 18 -19.67 -0.72 -0.49
CA VAL A 18 -19.17 -1.58 0.59
C VAL A 18 -18.63 -2.87 -0.02
N GLY A 19 -17.35 -3.16 0.19
CA GLY A 19 -16.70 -4.37 -0.31
C GLY A 19 -16.58 -4.47 -1.85
N THR A 20 -16.63 -3.34 -2.58
CA THR A 20 -16.60 -3.36 -4.05
C THR A 20 -15.17 -3.36 -4.61
N SER A 21 -14.25 -2.60 -3.99
CA SER A 21 -12.87 -2.47 -4.45
C SER A 21 -11.89 -2.85 -3.34
N GLY A 22 -12.13 -3.99 -2.74
CA GLY A 22 -11.38 -4.51 -1.60
C GLY A 22 -12.24 -4.74 -0.37
N VAL A 23 -11.63 -5.29 0.69
CA VAL A 23 -12.35 -5.62 1.93
C VAL A 23 -12.72 -4.38 2.74
N SER A 24 -13.88 -4.43 3.39
CA SER A 24 -14.32 -3.40 4.31
C SER A 24 -13.72 -3.66 5.69
N VAL A 25 -12.77 -2.82 6.11
CA VAL A 25 -12.14 -2.85 7.44
C VAL A 25 -12.52 -1.57 8.16
N SER A 26 -13.26 -1.67 9.24
CA SER A 26 -13.78 -0.54 10.00
C SER A 26 -13.37 -0.56 11.47
N THR A 27 -12.92 -1.71 11.96
CA THR A 27 -12.58 -1.94 13.36
C THR A 27 -11.35 -2.83 13.50
N VAL A 28 -10.77 -2.87 14.69
CA VAL A 28 -9.68 -3.80 15.01
C VAL A 28 -10.12 -5.27 14.91
N ASP A 29 -11.39 -5.58 15.20
CA ASP A 29 -11.94 -6.93 15.06
C ASP A 29 -12.03 -7.38 13.59
N ASP A 30 -12.28 -6.45 12.66
CA ASP A 30 -12.23 -6.73 11.22
C ASP A 30 -10.79 -7.07 10.79
N ALA A 31 -9.80 -6.32 11.29
CA ALA A 31 -8.39 -6.63 11.02
C ALA A 31 -7.99 -8.00 11.57
N LYS A 32 -8.41 -8.35 12.79
CA LYS A 32 -8.19 -9.70 13.36
C LYS A 32 -8.76 -10.80 12.48
N LYS A 33 -9.98 -10.62 11.96
CA LYS A 33 -10.62 -11.59 11.03
C LYS A 33 -9.87 -11.68 9.71
N LEU A 34 -9.52 -10.54 9.11
CA LEU A 34 -8.87 -10.47 7.80
C LEU A 34 -7.52 -11.20 7.79
N TYR A 35 -6.74 -11.05 8.86
CA TYR A 35 -5.40 -11.62 8.97
C TYR A 35 -5.34 -12.92 9.76
N SER A 36 -6.49 -13.52 10.11
CA SER A 36 -6.54 -14.79 10.83
C SER A 36 -6.01 -15.97 10.00
N GLY A 37 -5.54 -17.00 10.67
CA GLY A 37 -4.98 -18.20 10.03
C GLY A 37 -3.53 -18.07 9.54
N PHE A 38 -2.95 -16.86 9.59
CA PHE A 38 -1.54 -16.62 9.30
C PHE A 38 -0.83 -16.15 10.56
N ASP A 39 0.30 -16.78 10.93
CA ASP A 39 1.14 -16.22 12.00
C ASP A 39 1.83 -14.95 11.49
N LEU A 40 1.37 -13.79 11.94
CA LEU A 40 1.85 -12.49 11.48
C LEU A 40 3.29 -12.16 11.95
N CYS A 41 3.87 -12.98 12.84
CA CYS A 41 5.26 -12.89 13.25
C CYS A 41 6.14 -14.05 12.71
N ASP A 42 5.61 -14.92 11.86
CA ASP A 42 6.41 -15.92 11.13
C ASP A 42 7.29 -15.17 10.08
N PRO A 43 8.59 -15.50 9.97
CA PRO A 43 9.49 -14.83 9.02
C PRO A 43 9.09 -15.01 7.55
N ARG A 44 8.22 -15.97 7.24
CA ARG A 44 7.66 -16.20 5.88
C ARG A 44 6.41 -15.37 5.61
N THR A 45 5.80 -14.78 6.65
CA THR A 45 4.61 -13.93 6.50
C THR A 45 5.02 -12.47 6.32
N SER A 46 4.53 -11.83 5.26
CA SER A 46 4.67 -10.40 5.01
C SER A 46 3.34 -9.85 4.52
N VAL A 47 2.89 -8.73 5.08
CA VAL A 47 1.61 -8.11 4.74
C VAL A 47 1.85 -6.78 4.04
N SER A 48 1.28 -6.62 2.84
CA SER A 48 1.29 -5.34 2.13
C SER A 48 -0.12 -4.74 2.12
N MET A 49 -0.22 -3.50 2.57
CA MET A 49 -1.48 -2.77 2.65
C MET A 49 -1.48 -1.61 1.66
N THR A 50 -2.30 -1.73 0.60
CA THR A 50 -2.51 -0.66 -0.38
C THR A 50 -3.58 0.29 0.14
N ILE A 51 -3.17 1.22 0.99
CA ILE A 51 -4.03 2.25 1.57
C ILE A 51 -3.20 3.51 1.84
N ASN A 52 -3.79 4.69 1.66
CA ASN A 52 -3.10 5.97 1.73
C ASN A 52 -3.74 6.93 2.74
N GLY A 53 -4.83 7.61 2.43
CA GLY A 53 -5.43 8.59 3.32
C GLY A 53 -5.63 8.11 4.76
N PRO A 54 -6.36 7.02 5.02
CA PRO A 54 -6.56 6.46 6.35
C PRO A 54 -5.46 5.46 6.78
N ALA A 55 -4.34 5.38 6.07
CA ALA A 55 -3.27 4.42 6.34
C ALA A 55 -2.81 4.37 7.80
N PRO A 56 -2.62 5.49 8.52
CA PRO A 56 -2.21 5.43 9.93
C PRO A 56 -3.22 4.68 10.81
N THR A 57 -4.51 4.88 10.60
CA THR A 57 -5.57 4.18 11.36
C THR A 57 -5.62 2.70 11.04
N VAL A 58 -5.55 2.34 9.75
CA VAL A 58 -5.57 0.93 9.33
C VAL A 58 -4.30 0.20 9.78
N LEU A 59 -3.14 0.88 9.75
CA LEU A 59 -1.90 0.38 10.30
C LEU A 59 -2.01 0.12 11.82
N ALA A 60 -2.65 1.01 12.56
CA ALA A 60 -2.89 0.82 13.98
C ALA A 60 -3.83 -0.37 14.26
N PHE A 61 -4.88 -0.59 13.44
CA PHE A 61 -5.69 -1.81 13.50
C PHE A 61 -4.84 -3.06 13.28
N PHE A 62 -4.01 -3.05 12.23
CA PHE A 62 -3.14 -4.18 11.89
C PHE A 62 -2.15 -4.50 13.01
N LEU A 63 -1.42 -3.50 13.52
CA LEU A 63 -0.43 -3.74 14.58
C LEU A 63 -1.07 -4.22 15.88
N ASN A 64 -2.27 -3.73 16.24
CA ASN A 64 -3.02 -4.27 17.37
C ASN A 64 -3.45 -5.73 17.10
N ALA A 65 -3.90 -6.06 15.88
CA ALA A 65 -4.24 -7.44 15.52
C ALA A 65 -3.01 -8.37 15.63
N VAL A 66 -1.82 -7.90 15.19
CA VAL A 66 -0.54 -8.63 15.37
C VAL A 66 -0.25 -8.91 16.85
N ILE A 67 -0.30 -7.88 17.69
CA ILE A 67 -0.02 -7.98 19.12
C ILE A 67 -1.00 -8.97 19.78
N ASP A 68 -2.29 -8.79 19.54
CA ASP A 68 -3.35 -9.62 20.10
C ASP A 68 -3.24 -11.08 19.65
N GLN A 69 -2.83 -11.31 18.40
CA GLN A 69 -2.57 -12.66 17.89
C GLN A 69 -1.40 -13.34 18.61
N GLN A 70 -0.32 -12.61 18.93
CA GLN A 70 0.79 -13.18 19.68
C GLN A 70 0.43 -13.42 21.15
N VAL A 71 -0.46 -12.58 21.73
CA VAL A 71 -1.06 -12.86 23.06
C VAL A 71 -1.92 -14.12 23.00
N GLU A 72 -2.73 -14.29 21.95
CA GLU A 72 -3.51 -15.52 21.74
C GLU A 72 -2.62 -16.76 21.67
N LYS A 73 -1.50 -16.70 20.93
CA LYS A 73 -0.53 -17.80 20.85
C LYS A 73 0.03 -18.14 22.23
N HIS A 74 0.39 -17.13 23.01
CA HIS A 74 0.86 -17.32 24.38
C HIS A 74 -0.19 -18.03 25.24
N LEU A 75 -1.45 -17.59 25.20
CA LEU A 75 -2.55 -18.19 25.96
C LEU A 75 -2.87 -19.63 25.48
N ARG A 76 -2.82 -19.90 24.17
CA ARG A 76 -3.00 -21.24 23.60
C ARG A 76 -1.92 -22.20 24.12
N ALA A 77 -0.64 -21.77 24.10
CA ALA A 77 0.49 -22.59 24.59
C ALA A 77 0.38 -22.93 26.05
N ARG A 78 -0.28 -22.11 26.88
CA ARG A 78 -0.51 -22.33 28.31
C ARG A 78 -1.86 -23.00 28.60
N GLY A 79 -2.69 -23.25 27.62
CA GLY A 79 -4.04 -23.78 27.81
C GLY A 79 -5.02 -22.82 28.50
N GLU A 80 -4.72 -21.53 28.53
CA GLU A 80 -5.46 -20.48 29.26
C GLU A 80 -6.53 -19.74 28.38
N LEU A 81 -6.50 -19.91 27.07
CA LEU A 81 -7.36 -19.14 26.15
C LEU A 81 -8.85 -19.27 26.47
N GLU A 82 -9.33 -20.49 26.73
CA GLU A 82 -10.76 -20.71 27.03
C GLU A 82 -11.18 -20.11 28.38
N ALA A 83 -10.29 -20.05 29.34
CA ALA A 83 -10.54 -19.41 30.66
C ALA A 83 -10.68 -17.89 30.46
N VAL A 84 -9.81 -17.28 29.63
CA VAL A 84 -9.91 -15.87 29.26
C VAL A 84 -11.22 -15.59 28.55
N ARG A 85 -11.58 -16.36 27.52
CA ARG A 85 -12.84 -16.17 26.78
C ARG A 85 -14.07 -16.24 27.69
N ARG A 86 -14.11 -17.20 28.64
CA ARG A 86 -15.18 -17.30 29.63
C ARG A 86 -15.29 -16.05 30.51
N ARG A 87 -14.16 -15.45 30.92
CA ARG A 87 -14.13 -14.21 31.70
C ARG A 87 -14.83 -13.05 30.98
N PHE A 88 -14.77 -13.01 29.65
CA PHE A 88 -15.35 -11.96 28.83
C PHE A 88 -16.66 -12.33 28.13
N ALA A 89 -17.21 -13.52 28.35
CA ALA A 89 -18.40 -14.00 27.64
C ALA A 89 -19.62 -13.05 27.74
N GLY A 90 -19.76 -12.32 28.86
CA GLY A 90 -20.85 -11.36 29.06
C GLY A 90 -20.78 -10.08 28.20
N ARG A 91 -19.69 -9.86 27.45
CA ARG A 91 -19.51 -8.66 26.59
C ARG A 91 -20.14 -8.80 25.21
N GLY A 92 -20.79 -9.92 24.86
CA GLY A 92 -21.30 -10.14 23.51
C GLY A 92 -20.17 -10.19 22.48
N LEU A 93 -19.22 -11.11 22.68
CA LEU A 93 -18.03 -11.24 21.82
C LEU A 93 -18.41 -11.53 20.36
N PRO A 94 -17.76 -10.87 19.40
CA PRO A 94 -17.99 -11.15 17.98
C PRO A 94 -17.51 -12.56 17.62
N SER A 95 -18.09 -13.10 16.56
CA SER A 95 -17.69 -14.39 15.99
C SER A 95 -17.24 -14.24 14.55
N TYR A 96 -16.44 -15.18 14.09
CA TYR A 96 -16.23 -15.41 12.67
C TYR A 96 -17.45 -16.15 12.10
N LEU A 97 -17.98 -15.69 10.99
CA LEU A 97 -19.18 -16.27 10.38
C LEU A 97 -18.81 -17.05 9.11
N GLY A 98 -19.37 -18.24 8.97
CA GLY A 98 -19.07 -19.16 7.89
C GLY A 98 -17.99 -20.19 8.24
N PRO A 99 -17.74 -21.14 7.33
CA PRO A 99 -16.70 -22.14 7.50
C PRO A 99 -15.32 -21.51 7.37
N LEU A 100 -14.37 -21.98 8.16
CA LEU A 100 -12.97 -21.60 7.99
C LEU A 100 -12.42 -22.20 6.67
N PRO A 101 -11.58 -21.47 5.92
CA PRO A 101 -10.93 -22.00 4.74
C PRO A 101 -10.10 -23.26 5.04
N PRO A 102 -9.88 -24.15 4.07
CA PRO A 102 -8.99 -25.30 4.26
C PRO A 102 -7.61 -24.89 4.76
N GLY A 103 -7.13 -25.58 5.81
CA GLY A 103 -5.83 -25.31 6.45
C GLY A 103 -5.82 -24.14 7.43
N HIS A 104 -6.94 -23.45 7.64
CA HIS A 104 -7.04 -22.38 8.63
C HIS A 104 -7.20 -22.96 10.04
N ASP A 105 -6.26 -22.64 10.95
CA ASP A 105 -6.19 -23.17 12.31
C ASP A 105 -6.94 -22.32 13.38
N GLY A 106 -7.62 -21.26 12.93
CA GLY A 106 -8.33 -20.33 13.81
C GLY A 106 -7.44 -19.34 14.55
N LEU A 107 -6.14 -19.28 14.25
CA LEU A 107 -5.22 -18.30 14.86
C LEU A 107 -5.65 -16.87 14.52
N GLY A 108 -5.69 -16.00 15.54
CA GLY A 108 -6.17 -14.61 15.41
C GLY A 108 -7.67 -14.43 15.72
N LEU A 109 -8.44 -15.52 15.80
CA LEU A 109 -9.88 -15.49 16.11
C LEU A 109 -10.18 -15.71 17.61
N GLY A 110 -9.23 -16.21 18.37
CA GLY A 110 -9.43 -16.54 19.79
C GLY A 110 -9.67 -15.32 20.67
N LEU A 111 -9.13 -14.16 20.31
CA LEU A 111 -9.31 -12.90 21.03
C LEU A 111 -10.20 -11.88 20.27
N LEU A 112 -11.18 -12.36 19.47
CA LEU A 112 -12.17 -11.43 18.89
C LEU A 112 -12.98 -10.75 20.00
N GLY A 113 -13.07 -9.41 19.97
CA GLY A 113 -13.74 -8.60 20.99
C GLY A 113 -13.02 -8.52 22.34
N ILE A 114 -11.83 -9.09 22.46
CA ILE A 114 -10.98 -9.01 23.63
C ILE A 114 -9.64 -8.40 23.25
N ARG A 115 -9.16 -7.44 24.02
CA ARG A 115 -7.85 -6.82 23.80
C ARG A 115 -6.77 -7.63 24.49
N GLY A 116 -5.59 -7.70 23.88
CA GLY A 116 -4.46 -8.41 24.46
C GLY A 116 -4.03 -7.87 25.83
N ASP A 117 -4.12 -6.55 26.03
CA ASP A 117 -3.82 -5.88 27.30
C ASP A 117 -4.83 -6.14 28.42
N GLU A 118 -6.01 -6.67 28.09
CA GLU A 118 -7.01 -7.16 29.08
C GLU A 118 -6.90 -8.66 29.32
N ALA A 119 -6.30 -9.39 28.36
CA ALA A 119 -6.24 -10.84 28.36
C ALA A 119 -5.12 -11.39 29.25
N VAL A 120 -4.00 -10.67 29.38
CA VAL A 120 -2.82 -11.02 30.19
C VAL A 120 -2.43 -9.84 31.08
N ASP A 121 -1.49 -10.07 32.01
CA ASP A 121 -0.93 -9.01 32.87
C ASP A 121 -0.08 -8.00 32.04
N ALA A 122 0.15 -6.83 32.62
CA ALA A 122 0.82 -5.72 31.95
C ALA A 122 2.28 -6.04 31.54
N GLU A 123 3.01 -6.81 32.33
CA GLU A 123 4.41 -7.20 32.04
C GLU A 123 4.45 -8.17 30.87
N THR A 124 3.62 -9.20 30.90
CA THR A 124 3.47 -10.17 29.80
C THR A 124 3.04 -9.48 28.52
N HIS A 125 2.07 -8.57 28.58
CA HIS A 125 1.63 -7.81 27.40
C HIS A 125 2.76 -6.94 26.83
N ALA A 126 3.48 -6.20 27.67
CA ALA A 126 4.57 -5.32 27.23
C ALA A 126 5.70 -6.11 26.52
N ARG A 127 6.06 -7.27 27.09
CA ARG A 127 7.06 -8.17 26.50
C ARG A 127 6.58 -8.69 25.12
N ILE A 128 5.37 -9.25 25.05
CA ILE A 128 4.80 -9.79 23.79
C ILE A 128 4.70 -8.67 22.74
N ARG A 129 4.24 -7.48 23.12
CA ARG A 129 4.15 -6.31 22.23
C ARG A 129 5.51 -5.96 21.64
N SER A 130 6.55 -5.90 22.47
CA SER A 130 7.91 -5.55 22.01
C SER A 130 8.46 -6.61 21.04
N GLU A 131 8.27 -7.89 21.35
CA GLU A 131 8.69 -9.00 20.50
C GLU A 131 7.93 -9.00 19.15
N ALA A 132 6.61 -8.81 19.19
CA ALA A 132 5.75 -8.77 18.01
C ALA A 132 6.14 -7.64 17.05
N LEU A 133 6.32 -6.41 17.57
CA LEU A 133 6.73 -5.25 16.79
C LEU A 133 8.12 -5.40 16.17
N GLY A 134 9.04 -6.10 16.84
CA GLY A 134 10.37 -6.38 16.29
C GLY A 134 10.37 -7.47 15.19
N ARG A 135 9.32 -8.30 15.12
CA ARG A 135 9.24 -9.45 14.20
C ARG A 135 8.27 -9.25 13.03
N VAL A 136 7.22 -8.46 13.20
CA VAL A 136 6.23 -8.20 12.14
C VAL A 136 6.90 -7.68 10.87
N ARG A 137 6.42 -8.17 9.71
CA ARG A 137 6.95 -7.82 8.39
C ARG A 137 5.85 -7.31 7.49
N GLY A 138 6.18 -6.32 6.69
CA GLY A 138 5.21 -5.81 5.73
C GLY A 138 5.49 -4.39 5.27
N THR A 139 4.48 -3.83 4.63
CA THR A 139 4.51 -2.47 4.08
C THR A 139 3.11 -1.87 4.17
N VAL A 140 3.03 -0.64 4.58
CA VAL A 140 1.86 0.21 4.30
C VAL A 140 2.22 1.22 3.23
N GLN A 141 1.35 1.42 2.25
CA GLN A 141 1.68 2.34 1.14
C GLN A 141 1.81 3.77 1.64
N ALA A 142 0.78 4.33 2.27
CA ALA A 142 0.79 5.61 2.99
C ALA A 142 1.44 6.80 2.25
N ASP A 143 1.60 6.73 0.92
CA ASP A 143 2.28 7.76 0.13
C ASP A 143 1.32 8.88 -0.26
N ILE A 144 1.26 9.92 0.55
CA ILE A 144 0.34 11.03 0.35
C ILE A 144 0.81 12.03 -0.71
N LEU A 145 2.10 12.11 -1.00
CA LEU A 145 2.59 13.01 -2.06
C LEU A 145 2.11 12.53 -3.43
N LYS A 146 2.23 11.21 -3.71
CA LYS A 146 1.71 10.68 -4.96
C LYS A 146 0.17 10.71 -5.00
N GLU A 147 -0.52 10.59 -3.87
CA GLU A 147 -1.98 10.77 -3.81
C GLU A 147 -2.41 12.14 -4.30
N GLU A 148 -1.71 13.19 -3.85
CA GLU A 148 -1.96 14.55 -4.28
C GLU A 148 -1.59 14.77 -5.75
N GLN A 149 -0.49 14.17 -6.22
CA GLN A 149 0.02 14.33 -7.58
C GLN A 149 -0.80 13.57 -8.63
N ALA A 150 -1.21 12.33 -8.35
CA ALA A 150 -1.73 11.40 -9.35
C ALA A 150 -3.11 10.82 -9.05
N GLN A 151 -3.53 10.76 -7.79
CA GLN A 151 -4.82 10.23 -7.37
C GLN A 151 -5.64 11.30 -6.63
N ASN A 152 -6.92 11.07 -6.40
CA ASN A 152 -7.79 12.01 -5.68
C ASN A 152 -8.41 11.32 -4.46
N THR A 153 -7.61 10.55 -3.74
CA THR A 153 -8.04 9.77 -2.58
C THR A 153 -7.51 10.33 -1.26
N CYS A 154 -6.87 11.52 -1.28
CA CYS A 154 -6.55 12.25 -0.07
C CYS A 154 -7.81 12.53 0.75
N ILE A 155 -7.72 12.34 2.06
CA ILE A 155 -8.83 12.61 2.98
C ILE A 155 -8.54 13.77 3.94
N PHE A 156 -7.28 13.98 4.29
CA PHE A 156 -6.79 15.09 5.11
C PHE A 156 -5.97 16.08 4.29
N SER A 157 -5.74 17.28 4.83
CA SER A 157 -4.80 18.24 4.23
C SER A 157 -3.41 17.60 4.08
N THR A 158 -2.66 18.03 3.05
CA THR A 158 -1.30 17.51 2.78
C THR A 158 -0.37 17.72 3.98
N ALA A 159 -0.41 18.90 4.61
CA ALA A 159 0.41 19.21 5.77
C ALA A 159 0.10 18.30 6.97
N PHE A 160 -1.19 18.07 7.26
CA PHE A 160 -1.57 17.16 8.34
C PHE A 160 -1.20 15.71 8.03
N SER A 161 -1.39 15.27 6.81
CA SER A 161 -1.02 13.93 6.38
C SER A 161 0.49 13.68 6.49
N LEU A 162 1.33 14.64 6.06
CA LEU A 162 2.80 14.58 6.23
C LEU A 162 3.20 14.52 7.70
N LYS A 163 2.54 15.34 8.54
CA LYS A 163 2.74 15.32 9.99
C LYS A 163 2.49 13.92 10.55
N VAL A 164 1.33 13.32 10.23
CA VAL A 164 0.97 11.99 10.75
C VAL A 164 1.86 10.88 10.22
N MET A 165 2.31 10.95 8.95
CA MET A 165 3.31 10.02 8.43
C MET A 165 4.63 10.12 9.17
N GLY A 166 5.09 11.33 9.47
CA GLY A 166 6.26 11.55 10.32
C GLY A 166 6.07 10.97 11.72
N ASP A 167 4.86 11.05 12.28
CA ASP A 167 4.53 10.45 13.58
C ASP A 167 4.61 8.92 13.54
N VAL A 168 4.15 8.29 12.46
CA VAL A 168 4.30 6.83 12.24
C VAL A 168 5.77 6.45 12.24
N GLN A 169 6.60 7.17 11.47
CA GLN A 169 8.02 6.86 11.36
C GLN A 169 8.76 7.05 12.69
N GLU A 170 8.50 8.15 13.38
CA GLU A 170 9.07 8.41 14.71
C GLU A 170 8.68 7.31 15.71
N TRP A 171 7.42 6.90 15.70
CA TRP A 171 6.94 5.81 16.54
C TRP A 171 7.64 4.47 16.19
N PHE A 172 7.85 4.19 14.90
CA PHE A 172 8.57 3.00 14.44
C PHE A 172 10.02 2.98 14.94
N VAL A 173 10.73 4.10 14.85
CA VAL A 173 12.09 4.23 15.36
C VAL A 173 12.12 3.95 16.88
N ARG A 174 11.24 4.62 17.65
CA ARG A 174 11.16 4.48 19.09
C ARG A 174 10.82 3.06 19.56
N HIS A 175 9.95 2.36 18.84
CA HIS A 175 9.49 1.00 19.17
C HIS A 175 10.26 -0.11 18.45
N ARG A 176 11.33 0.27 17.72
CA ARG A 176 12.22 -0.66 17.00
C ARG A 176 11.48 -1.58 16.01
N VAL A 177 10.49 -1.03 15.29
CA VAL A 177 9.82 -1.72 14.19
C VAL A 177 10.76 -1.74 12.98
N ARG A 178 11.47 -2.85 12.77
CA ARG A 178 12.62 -2.89 11.84
C ARG A 178 12.31 -3.52 10.48
N ASN A 179 11.30 -4.38 10.44
CA ASN A 179 10.99 -5.19 9.27
C ASN A 179 9.69 -4.77 8.58
N PHE A 180 9.17 -3.61 8.94
CA PHE A 180 7.95 -3.05 8.37
C PHE A 180 8.23 -1.68 7.76
N TYR A 181 7.86 -1.51 6.50
CA TYR A 181 8.05 -0.24 5.79
C TYR A 181 6.88 0.70 6.09
N ALA A 182 7.18 1.84 6.69
CA ALA A 182 6.18 2.85 7.07
C ALA A 182 5.64 3.65 5.89
N VAL A 183 6.34 3.60 4.75
CA VAL A 183 5.93 4.20 3.48
C VAL A 183 6.41 3.36 2.31
N SER A 184 5.59 3.24 1.27
CA SER A 184 5.97 2.77 -0.05
C SER A 184 5.86 3.93 -1.02
N ILE A 185 7.00 4.53 -1.36
CA ILE A 185 7.10 5.72 -2.22
C ILE A 185 6.77 5.29 -3.65
N SER A 186 5.61 5.72 -4.16
CA SER A 186 4.94 5.04 -5.26
C SER A 186 4.95 5.84 -6.55
N GLY A 187 5.77 5.43 -7.51
CA GLY A 187 5.70 5.83 -8.91
C GLY A 187 4.61 5.09 -9.70
N TYR A 188 4.21 3.89 -9.25
CA TYR A 188 3.20 3.08 -9.93
C TYR A 188 1.95 3.89 -10.27
N HIS A 189 1.34 4.56 -9.30
CA HIS A 189 0.12 5.33 -9.51
C HIS A 189 0.34 6.58 -10.39
N ILE A 190 1.54 7.15 -10.36
CA ILE A 190 1.94 8.27 -11.23
C ILE A 190 1.94 7.79 -12.69
N ALA A 191 2.53 6.64 -12.97
CA ALA A 191 2.53 6.01 -14.28
C ALA A 191 1.12 5.59 -14.73
N GLU A 192 0.33 4.96 -13.84
CA GLU A 192 -1.04 4.54 -14.14
C GLU A 192 -1.98 5.73 -14.40
N ALA A 193 -1.70 6.91 -13.81
CA ALA A 193 -2.39 8.15 -14.12
C ALA A 193 -2.01 8.76 -15.48
N GLY A 194 -0.94 8.26 -16.11
CA GLY A 194 -0.57 8.60 -17.46
C GLY A 194 0.86 9.11 -17.65
N ALA A 195 1.68 9.19 -16.62
CA ALA A 195 3.06 9.64 -16.73
C ALA A 195 3.92 8.70 -17.60
N ALA A 196 4.86 9.29 -18.32
CA ALA A 196 5.93 8.58 -19.00
C ALA A 196 6.93 7.98 -17.98
N PRO A 197 7.76 6.98 -18.38
CA PRO A 197 8.70 6.33 -17.47
C PRO A 197 9.66 7.29 -16.75
N ILE A 198 10.20 8.28 -17.45
CA ILE A 198 11.11 9.29 -16.89
C ILE A 198 10.41 10.14 -15.83
N THR A 199 9.21 10.63 -16.11
CA THR A 199 8.40 11.42 -15.18
C THR A 199 8.00 10.59 -13.95
N GLN A 200 7.62 9.32 -14.14
CA GLN A 200 7.40 8.40 -13.04
C GLN A 200 8.61 8.34 -12.11
N LEU A 201 9.79 8.08 -12.68
CA LEU A 201 11.02 7.91 -11.92
C LEU A 201 11.42 9.20 -11.19
N ALA A 202 11.41 10.33 -11.89
CA ALA A 202 11.80 11.63 -11.34
C ALA A 202 10.89 12.04 -10.16
N PHE A 203 9.58 11.99 -10.33
CA PHE A 203 8.65 12.36 -9.27
C PHE A 203 8.71 11.41 -8.07
N THR A 204 8.91 10.13 -8.31
CA THR A 204 9.04 9.15 -7.23
C THR A 204 10.29 9.37 -6.39
N LEU A 205 11.45 9.58 -7.02
CA LEU A 205 12.69 9.86 -6.28
C LEU A 205 12.63 11.22 -5.57
N ALA A 206 12.07 12.25 -6.21
CA ALA A 206 11.87 13.56 -5.58
C ALA A 206 10.94 13.47 -4.35
N ASN A 207 9.87 12.66 -4.41
CA ASN A 207 9.03 12.37 -3.25
C ASN A 207 9.83 11.67 -2.14
N GLY A 208 10.71 10.73 -2.48
CA GLY A 208 11.61 10.05 -1.55
C GLY A 208 12.53 11.01 -0.81
N PHE A 209 13.15 11.93 -1.53
CA PHE A 209 13.99 12.97 -0.92
C PHE A 209 13.17 13.94 -0.06
N THR A 210 11.95 14.28 -0.49
CA THR A 210 11.06 15.14 0.30
C THR A 210 10.68 14.50 1.63
N TYR A 211 10.37 13.20 1.65
CA TYR A 211 10.15 12.47 2.90
C TYR A 211 11.41 12.43 3.78
N ALA A 212 12.58 12.19 3.18
CA ALA A 212 13.84 12.16 3.91
C ALA A 212 14.11 13.50 4.61
N GLU A 213 13.93 14.61 3.91
CA GLU A 213 14.09 15.95 4.46
C GLU A 213 13.06 16.27 5.54
N ALA A 214 11.78 15.95 5.30
CA ALA A 214 10.72 16.18 6.28
C ALA A 214 10.97 15.44 7.61
N TRP A 215 11.55 14.24 7.57
CA TRP A 215 11.83 13.47 8.77
C TRP A 215 13.13 13.86 9.43
N ARG A 216 14.15 14.28 8.66
CA ARG A 216 15.35 14.93 9.22
C ARG A 216 14.99 16.22 9.97
N ALA A 217 14.09 17.03 9.42
CA ALA A 217 13.60 18.24 10.08
C ALA A 217 12.91 17.98 11.41
N ARG A 218 12.44 16.75 11.66
CA ARG A 218 11.90 16.29 12.95
C ARG A 218 12.97 15.78 13.92
N GLY A 219 14.25 15.84 13.55
CA GLY A 219 15.39 15.41 14.37
C GLY A 219 15.77 13.93 14.24
N MET A 220 15.15 13.15 13.34
CA MET A 220 15.53 11.75 13.10
C MET A 220 16.80 11.69 12.26
N GLN A 221 17.68 10.72 12.56
CA GLN A 221 18.87 10.46 11.77
C GLN A 221 18.51 9.62 10.54
N VAL A 222 19.14 9.91 9.39
CA VAL A 222 18.82 9.24 8.11
C VAL A 222 18.91 7.73 8.21
N ASP A 223 19.93 7.21 8.87
CA ASP A 223 20.13 5.76 9.04
C ASP A 223 19.12 5.06 9.96
N GLU A 224 18.32 5.81 10.69
CA GLU A 224 17.24 5.24 11.52
C GLU A 224 16.00 4.89 10.71
N PHE A 225 15.75 5.56 9.56
CA PHE A 225 14.52 5.41 8.81
C PHE A 225 14.69 5.05 7.34
N VAL A 226 15.70 5.59 6.64
CA VAL A 226 15.92 5.33 5.21
C VAL A 226 16.08 3.85 4.86
N PRO A 227 16.72 3.01 5.69
CA PRO A 227 16.75 1.56 5.44
C PRO A 227 15.36 0.91 5.34
N ASN A 228 14.32 1.57 5.86
CA ASN A 228 12.93 1.13 5.82
C ASN A 228 12.09 1.89 4.76
N PHE A 229 12.73 2.64 3.85
CA PHE A 229 12.07 3.14 2.65
C PHE A 229 11.90 2.00 1.65
N SER A 230 10.73 1.91 1.06
CA SER A 230 10.45 1.05 -0.09
C SER A 230 9.94 1.92 -1.22
N PHE A 231 10.42 1.66 -2.42
CA PHE A 231 9.92 2.31 -3.64
C PHE A 231 9.02 1.37 -4.40
N PHE A 232 8.13 1.92 -5.19
CA PHE A 232 7.15 1.13 -5.95
C PHE A 232 7.00 1.70 -7.35
N PHE A 233 7.38 0.93 -8.37
CA PHE A 233 7.32 1.34 -9.77
C PHE A 233 6.34 0.50 -10.58
N SER A 234 5.71 1.15 -11.58
CA SER A 234 5.09 0.47 -12.70
C SER A 234 6.15 0.05 -13.71
N ASN A 235 5.95 -1.07 -14.37
CA ASN A 235 6.78 -1.49 -15.51
C ASN A 235 5.89 -1.75 -16.72
N GLY A 236 6.05 -0.91 -17.75
CA GLY A 236 5.32 -0.98 -19.00
C GLY A 236 6.12 -1.69 -20.11
N LEU A 237 5.91 -1.26 -21.35
CA LEU A 237 6.56 -1.83 -22.54
C LEU A 237 7.53 -0.88 -23.23
N ASP A 238 7.62 0.39 -22.78
CA ASP A 238 8.60 1.34 -23.31
C ASP A 238 10.03 0.93 -22.93
N ALA A 239 11.00 1.28 -23.76
CA ALA A 239 12.40 0.86 -23.59
C ALA A 239 12.99 1.32 -22.25
N GLU A 240 12.61 2.50 -21.77
CA GLU A 240 13.08 3.12 -20.53
C GLU A 240 12.79 2.25 -19.30
N TYR A 241 11.71 1.45 -19.34
CA TYR A 241 11.40 0.53 -18.25
C TYR A 241 12.48 -0.53 -18.00
N SER A 242 13.33 -0.80 -18.97
CA SER A 242 14.46 -1.76 -18.81
C SER A 242 15.60 -1.21 -17.93
N VAL A 243 15.60 0.07 -17.59
CA VAL A 243 16.68 0.73 -16.84
C VAL A 243 16.20 1.55 -15.64
N ILE A 244 14.90 1.60 -15.37
CA ILE A 244 14.33 2.41 -14.27
C ILE A 244 15.00 2.09 -12.93
N GLY A 245 15.15 0.83 -12.59
CA GLY A 245 15.74 0.41 -11.33
C GLY A 245 17.24 0.71 -11.25
N ARG A 246 17.96 0.56 -12.36
CA ARG A 246 19.38 0.96 -12.45
C ARG A 246 19.57 2.44 -12.15
N VAL A 247 18.83 3.29 -12.85
CA VAL A 247 18.90 4.75 -12.69
C VAL A 247 18.46 5.13 -11.27
N ALA A 248 17.37 4.58 -10.78
CA ALA A 248 16.91 4.83 -9.42
C ALA A 248 17.98 4.54 -8.37
N ARG A 249 18.62 3.37 -8.46
CA ARG A 249 19.68 2.96 -7.54
C ARG A 249 20.91 3.85 -7.63
N ARG A 250 21.33 4.24 -8.83
CA ARG A 250 22.48 5.12 -9.05
C ARG A 250 22.24 6.49 -8.41
N ILE A 251 21.17 7.17 -8.76
CA ILE A 251 20.83 8.49 -8.22
C ILE A 251 20.67 8.43 -6.70
N TRP A 252 19.93 7.44 -6.18
CA TRP A 252 19.71 7.30 -4.75
C TRP A 252 20.99 7.05 -3.96
N ALA A 253 21.83 6.13 -4.43
CA ALA A 253 23.08 5.79 -3.75
C ALA A 253 24.05 6.98 -3.69
N ILE A 254 24.19 7.72 -4.79
CA ILE A 254 25.05 8.92 -4.85
C ILE A 254 24.50 9.99 -3.90
N ALA A 255 23.21 10.30 -3.97
CA ALA A 255 22.60 11.29 -3.10
C ALA A 255 22.72 10.91 -1.61
N MET A 256 22.41 9.66 -1.24
CA MET A 256 22.51 9.20 0.15
C MET A 256 23.95 9.26 0.67
N ARG A 257 24.94 8.93 -0.16
CA ARG A 257 26.35 9.01 0.22
C ARG A 257 26.81 10.45 0.33
N ASP A 258 26.62 11.25 -0.71
CA ASP A 258 27.32 12.53 -0.90
C ASP A 258 26.57 13.71 -0.24
N LEU A 259 25.22 13.69 -0.23
CA LEU A 259 24.42 14.76 0.38
C LEU A 259 24.00 14.46 1.82
N TYR A 260 23.77 13.19 2.15
CA TYR A 260 23.28 12.82 3.47
C TYR A 260 24.34 12.16 4.37
N GLY A 261 25.50 11.76 3.83
CA GLY A 261 26.55 11.06 4.58
C GLY A 261 26.05 9.71 5.16
N ALA A 262 25.07 9.10 4.51
CA ALA A 262 24.38 7.92 5.00
C ALA A 262 25.21 6.64 4.83
N SER A 263 24.95 5.66 5.70
CA SER A 263 25.61 4.36 5.66
C SER A 263 25.28 3.58 4.38
N GLU A 264 26.10 2.58 4.04
CA GLU A 264 25.88 1.71 2.88
C GLU A 264 24.46 1.07 2.85
N ARG A 265 23.89 0.80 4.02
CA ARG A 265 22.56 0.23 4.13
C ARG A 265 21.48 1.21 3.60
N SER A 266 21.61 2.48 3.91
CA SER A 266 20.69 3.54 3.45
C SER A 266 20.92 3.91 1.98
N GLN A 267 22.11 3.67 1.43
CA GLN A 267 22.41 3.86 0.01
C GLN A 267 21.73 2.82 -0.90
N LYS A 268 21.27 1.68 -0.34
CA LYS A 268 20.65 0.57 -1.08
C LYS A 268 19.15 0.83 -1.28
N LEU A 269 18.79 1.41 -2.42
CA LEU A 269 17.39 1.55 -2.80
C LEU A 269 16.73 0.19 -3.04
N LYS A 270 15.59 -0.04 -2.39
CA LYS A 270 14.75 -1.24 -2.56
C LYS A 270 13.46 -0.85 -3.25
N TYR A 271 13.05 -1.61 -4.24
CA TYR A 271 11.79 -1.34 -4.93
C TYR A 271 11.01 -2.60 -5.28
N HIS A 272 9.71 -2.44 -5.20
CA HIS A 272 8.72 -3.35 -5.73
C HIS A 272 8.33 -2.92 -7.13
N VAL A 273 8.05 -3.84 -8.02
CA VAL A 273 7.47 -3.57 -9.33
C VAL A 273 6.10 -4.24 -9.42
N GLN A 274 5.14 -3.53 -9.97
CA GLN A 274 3.92 -4.10 -10.53
C GLN A 274 3.91 -3.86 -12.04
N THR A 275 3.56 -4.88 -12.81
CA THR A 275 3.35 -4.72 -14.25
C THR A 275 2.26 -3.69 -14.51
N SER A 276 2.38 -2.90 -15.60
CA SER A 276 1.46 -1.78 -15.84
C SER A 276 0.03 -2.24 -16.11
N GLY A 277 -0.91 -1.78 -15.28
CA GLY A 277 -2.33 -1.97 -15.49
C GLY A 277 -2.85 -1.17 -16.70
N ARG A 278 -2.23 0.00 -16.96
CA ARG A 278 -2.56 0.85 -18.12
C ARG A 278 -2.34 0.16 -19.46
N SER A 279 -1.46 -0.83 -19.52
CA SER A 279 -1.20 -1.62 -20.73
C SER A 279 -2.19 -2.77 -20.95
N LEU A 280 -3.09 -3.02 -20.00
CA LEU A 280 -4.12 -4.05 -20.09
C LEU A 280 -5.37 -3.49 -20.77
N HIS A 281 -5.89 -4.21 -21.75
CA HIS A 281 -7.04 -3.79 -22.54
C HIS A 281 -8.19 -4.79 -22.39
N ALA A 282 -9.42 -4.28 -22.40
CA ALA A 282 -10.64 -5.09 -22.38
C ALA A 282 -10.86 -5.83 -23.71
N GLN A 283 -10.39 -5.23 -24.82
CA GLN A 283 -10.38 -5.86 -26.13
C GLN A 283 -9.29 -6.93 -26.16
N GLU A 284 -9.59 -8.11 -26.71
CA GLU A 284 -8.65 -9.22 -26.83
C GLU A 284 -7.86 -9.49 -25.55
N MET A 285 -8.59 -9.60 -24.43
CA MET A 285 -8.01 -9.74 -23.08
C MET A 285 -6.98 -10.86 -22.97
N ALA A 286 -7.07 -11.92 -23.80
CA ALA A 286 -6.12 -13.02 -23.81
C ALA A 286 -4.69 -12.56 -24.10
N PHE A 287 -4.50 -11.46 -24.84
CA PHE A 287 -3.17 -10.92 -25.12
C PHE A 287 -2.55 -10.19 -23.93
N ASN A 288 -3.32 -9.90 -22.89
CA ASN A 288 -2.81 -9.22 -21.70
C ASN A 288 -1.78 -10.07 -20.94
N ASP A 289 -1.93 -11.40 -20.89
CA ASP A 289 -0.92 -12.29 -20.30
C ASP A 289 0.45 -12.18 -21.00
N ILE A 290 0.44 -11.99 -22.33
CA ILE A 290 1.67 -11.80 -23.11
C ILE A 290 2.32 -10.48 -22.72
N ARG A 291 1.54 -9.38 -22.62
CA ARG A 291 2.04 -8.08 -22.19
C ARG A 291 2.61 -8.14 -20.78
N THR A 292 1.87 -8.73 -19.85
CA THR A 292 2.31 -8.93 -18.46
C THR A 292 3.59 -9.76 -18.39
N THR A 293 3.74 -10.79 -19.22
CA THR A 293 4.96 -11.63 -19.26
C THR A 293 6.18 -10.80 -19.68
N LEU A 294 6.07 -9.99 -20.73
CA LEU A 294 7.17 -9.15 -21.21
C LEU A 294 7.57 -8.09 -20.18
N GLN A 295 6.59 -7.46 -19.53
CA GLN A 295 6.83 -6.49 -18.47
C GLN A 295 7.49 -7.12 -17.24
N ALA A 296 7.02 -8.30 -16.84
CA ALA A 296 7.60 -9.08 -15.75
C ALA A 296 9.06 -9.48 -16.04
N LEU A 297 9.34 -9.89 -17.26
CA LEU A 297 10.70 -10.22 -17.69
C LEU A 297 11.63 -9.01 -17.63
N SER A 298 11.19 -7.85 -18.13
CA SER A 298 11.95 -6.59 -18.04
C SER A 298 12.24 -6.21 -16.59
N ALA A 299 11.24 -6.30 -15.70
CA ALA A 299 11.41 -5.97 -14.28
C ALA A 299 12.41 -6.91 -13.57
N ILE A 300 12.40 -8.20 -13.90
CA ILE A 300 13.35 -9.18 -13.34
C ILE A 300 14.77 -8.89 -13.85
N GLN A 301 14.92 -8.56 -15.13
CA GLN A 301 16.24 -8.22 -15.72
C GLN A 301 16.81 -6.91 -15.19
N ASP A 302 15.96 -5.97 -14.74
CA ASP A 302 16.34 -4.73 -14.03
C ASP A 302 16.49 -4.93 -12.51
N HIS A 303 16.43 -6.18 -12.02
CA HIS A 303 16.66 -6.59 -10.63
C HIS A 303 15.69 -5.98 -9.60
N CYS A 304 14.39 -5.94 -9.86
CA CYS A 304 13.42 -5.57 -8.84
C CYS A 304 13.53 -6.49 -7.61
N ASN A 305 13.30 -5.95 -6.41
CA ASN A 305 13.37 -6.74 -5.17
C ASN A 305 12.15 -7.65 -5.00
N SER A 306 11.01 -7.25 -5.54
CA SER A 306 9.79 -8.05 -5.57
C SER A 306 8.94 -7.65 -6.77
N LEU A 307 8.08 -8.55 -7.23
CA LEU A 307 7.28 -8.37 -8.43
C LEU A 307 5.83 -8.80 -8.18
N HIS A 308 4.89 -7.98 -8.65
CA HIS A 308 3.49 -8.33 -8.84
C HIS A 308 3.18 -8.36 -10.34
N THR A 309 2.54 -9.42 -10.80
CA THR A 309 2.04 -9.57 -12.16
C THR A 309 0.52 -9.42 -12.17
N ASN A 310 0.01 -8.50 -12.99
CA ASN A 310 -1.42 -8.27 -13.11
C ASN A 310 -2.12 -9.46 -13.79
N ALA A 311 -3.34 -9.74 -13.37
CA ALA A 311 -4.17 -10.73 -14.03
C ALA A 311 -4.70 -10.18 -15.38
N TYR A 312 -4.91 -11.03 -16.36
CA TYR A 312 -5.32 -10.64 -17.72
C TYR A 312 -6.68 -9.94 -17.77
N ASP A 313 -7.56 -10.23 -16.80
CA ASP A 313 -8.92 -9.71 -16.71
C ASP A 313 -9.03 -8.44 -15.83
N GLU A 314 -7.93 -7.92 -15.30
CA GLU A 314 -7.90 -6.74 -14.43
C GLU A 314 -8.43 -5.48 -15.12
N ALA A 315 -8.35 -5.41 -16.45
CA ALA A 315 -8.93 -4.31 -17.22
C ALA A 315 -10.47 -4.23 -17.12
N VAL A 316 -11.14 -5.28 -16.64
CA VAL A 316 -12.60 -5.38 -16.62
C VAL A 316 -13.14 -5.65 -15.21
N THR A 317 -12.44 -6.42 -14.38
CA THR A 317 -12.94 -6.88 -13.09
C THR A 317 -11.83 -7.04 -12.05
N THR A 318 -12.20 -7.22 -10.80
CA THR A 318 -11.30 -7.79 -9.79
C THR A 318 -10.98 -9.23 -10.22
N PRO A 319 -9.69 -9.65 -10.17
CA PRO A 319 -9.25 -10.93 -10.70
C PRO A 319 -9.99 -12.14 -10.14
N SER A 320 -10.25 -13.10 -11.02
CA SER A 320 -10.79 -14.42 -10.65
C SER A 320 -9.70 -15.34 -10.10
N GLU A 321 -10.07 -16.48 -9.51
CA GLU A 321 -9.12 -17.48 -9.04
C GLU A 321 -8.25 -18.02 -10.21
N GLU A 322 -8.86 -18.25 -11.37
CA GLU A 322 -8.15 -18.72 -12.57
C GLU A 322 -7.16 -17.67 -13.07
N SER A 323 -7.56 -16.42 -13.18
CA SER A 323 -6.69 -15.36 -13.69
C SER A 323 -5.53 -15.04 -12.73
N VAL A 324 -5.75 -15.08 -11.41
CA VAL A 324 -4.69 -14.97 -10.39
C VAL A 324 -3.69 -16.13 -10.51
N ARG A 325 -4.17 -17.35 -10.72
CA ARG A 325 -3.30 -18.50 -10.93
C ARG A 325 -2.41 -18.33 -12.17
N ARG A 326 -2.94 -17.81 -13.27
CA ARG A 326 -2.18 -17.53 -14.50
C ARG A 326 -1.16 -16.43 -14.25
N ALA A 327 -1.53 -15.35 -13.59
CA ALA A 327 -0.62 -14.25 -13.23
C ALA A 327 0.57 -14.74 -12.38
N LEU A 328 0.32 -15.63 -11.41
CA LEU A 328 1.37 -16.26 -10.64
C LEU A 328 2.24 -17.21 -11.48
N ALA A 329 1.61 -17.95 -12.42
CA ALA A 329 2.32 -18.86 -13.31
C ALA A 329 3.35 -18.12 -14.20
N ILE A 330 3.07 -16.88 -14.62
CA ILE A 330 4.03 -16.04 -15.35
C ILE A 330 5.36 -15.95 -14.59
N GLN A 331 5.30 -15.60 -13.30
CA GLN A 331 6.51 -15.48 -12.47
C GLN A 331 7.22 -16.83 -12.31
N LEU A 332 6.46 -17.91 -12.11
CA LEU A 332 7.02 -19.24 -11.95
C LEU A 332 7.70 -19.75 -13.21
N VAL A 333 7.13 -19.50 -14.40
CA VAL A 333 7.73 -19.86 -15.70
C VAL A 333 9.05 -19.10 -15.88
N ILE A 334 9.06 -17.79 -15.66
CA ILE A 334 10.28 -16.97 -15.76
C ILE A 334 11.34 -17.47 -14.76
N GLN A 335 10.96 -17.77 -13.54
CA GLN A 335 11.90 -18.18 -12.50
C GLN A 335 12.45 -19.59 -12.70
N ARG A 336 11.63 -20.53 -13.18
CA ARG A 336 11.97 -21.97 -13.20
C ARG A 336 12.40 -22.48 -14.55
N GLU A 337 11.81 -21.97 -15.63
CA GLU A 337 12.00 -22.49 -16.98
C GLU A 337 12.94 -21.62 -17.81
N LEU A 338 12.96 -20.28 -17.56
CA LEU A 338 13.83 -19.35 -18.28
C LEU A 338 15.24 -19.34 -17.69
N GLY A 339 16.22 -19.84 -18.44
CA GLY A 339 17.60 -20.00 -17.97
C GLY A 339 18.33 -18.70 -17.62
N ILE A 340 18.01 -17.57 -18.26
CA ILE A 340 18.66 -16.28 -18.04
C ILE A 340 18.40 -15.72 -16.61
N ALA A 341 17.32 -16.10 -15.98
CA ALA A 341 16.99 -15.69 -14.61
C ALA A 341 17.96 -16.27 -13.56
N LYS A 342 18.81 -17.21 -13.95
CA LYS A 342 19.86 -17.79 -13.09
C LYS A 342 21.15 -16.97 -13.10
N SER A 343 21.28 -15.98 -13.98
CA SER A 343 22.43 -15.09 -14.07
C SER A 343 22.21 -13.81 -13.30
N GLU A 344 23.21 -13.35 -12.53
CA GLU A 344 23.19 -12.04 -11.93
C GLU A 344 23.43 -10.97 -12.98
N ASN A 345 22.63 -9.92 -13.00
CA ASN A 345 22.74 -8.75 -13.88
C ASN A 345 22.96 -9.12 -15.37
N PRO A 346 22.04 -9.85 -16.01
CA PRO A 346 22.26 -10.37 -17.35
C PRO A 346 22.38 -9.29 -18.45
N LEU A 347 21.95 -8.06 -18.16
CA LEU A 347 22.00 -6.92 -19.09
C LEU A 347 23.25 -6.05 -18.90
N GLN A 348 24.07 -6.32 -17.90
CA GLN A 348 25.31 -5.56 -17.64
C GLN A 348 26.27 -5.63 -18.84
N GLY A 349 26.80 -4.48 -19.23
CA GLY A 349 27.73 -4.37 -20.36
C GLY A 349 27.04 -4.40 -21.73
N SER A 350 25.71 -4.48 -21.79
CA SER A 350 25.01 -4.26 -23.03
C SER A 350 25.11 -2.79 -23.43
N TYR A 351 25.70 -2.51 -24.60
CA TYR A 351 25.87 -1.14 -25.09
C TYR A 351 24.57 -0.32 -25.06
N ALA A 352 23.47 -0.89 -25.51
CA ALA A 352 22.19 -0.21 -25.56
C ALA A 352 21.65 0.10 -24.14
N ILE A 353 21.81 -0.82 -23.20
CA ILE A 353 21.35 -0.65 -21.81
C ILE A 353 22.20 0.39 -21.07
N GLU A 354 23.52 0.37 -21.23
CA GLU A 354 24.40 1.38 -20.59
C GLU A 354 24.10 2.77 -21.17
N TRP A 355 23.99 2.91 -22.48
CA TRP A 355 23.62 4.19 -23.13
C TRP A 355 22.25 4.69 -22.69
N LEU A 356 21.24 3.82 -22.65
CA LEU A 356 19.89 4.20 -22.21
C LEU A 356 19.87 4.60 -20.73
N THR A 357 20.65 3.92 -19.89
CA THR A 357 20.82 4.27 -18.48
C THR A 357 21.30 5.71 -18.32
N ASP A 358 22.32 6.11 -19.05
CA ASP A 358 22.86 7.47 -18.98
C ASP A 358 21.88 8.52 -19.49
N ARG A 359 21.14 8.23 -20.57
CA ARG A 359 20.13 9.16 -21.13
C ARG A 359 18.93 9.34 -20.20
N VAL A 360 18.47 8.26 -19.59
CA VAL A 360 17.36 8.32 -18.62
C VAL A 360 17.79 9.06 -17.36
N GLU A 361 19.02 8.84 -16.89
CA GLU A 361 19.56 9.57 -15.74
C GLU A 361 19.59 11.07 -15.99
N GLU A 362 20.16 11.52 -17.14
CA GLU A 362 20.19 12.93 -17.52
C GLU A 362 18.77 13.54 -17.53
N ALA A 363 17.81 12.88 -18.16
CA ALA A 363 16.44 13.36 -18.23
C ALA A 363 15.73 13.43 -16.85
N VAL A 364 16.06 12.53 -15.94
CA VAL A 364 15.57 12.57 -14.55
C VAL A 364 16.18 13.75 -13.79
N LEU A 365 17.47 14.02 -13.95
CA LEU A 365 18.15 15.16 -13.33
C LEU A 365 17.60 16.50 -13.85
N GLU A 366 17.33 16.62 -15.16
CA GLU A 366 16.64 17.79 -15.73
C GLU A 366 15.25 18.00 -15.11
N GLU A 367 14.53 16.93 -14.83
CA GLU A 367 13.21 17.05 -14.20
C GLU A 367 13.32 17.45 -12.72
N PHE A 368 14.41 17.07 -12.03
CA PHE A 368 14.72 17.59 -10.68
C PHE A 368 15.00 19.10 -10.70
N ASP A 369 15.70 19.61 -11.71
CA ASP A 369 15.92 21.05 -11.86
C ASP A 369 14.59 21.78 -12.03
N ARG A 370 13.69 21.27 -12.87
CA ARG A 370 12.35 21.85 -13.07
C ARG A 370 11.50 21.86 -11.79
N LEU A 371 11.61 20.81 -10.97
CA LEU A 371 10.95 20.77 -9.65
C LEU A 371 11.59 21.78 -8.69
N SER A 372 12.92 21.87 -8.67
CA SER A 372 13.68 22.78 -7.80
C SER A 372 13.37 24.24 -8.07
N GLU A 373 13.27 24.65 -9.34
CA GLU A 373 12.86 25.99 -9.77
C GLU A 373 11.47 26.39 -9.28
N ARG A 374 10.62 25.41 -8.95
CA ARG A 374 9.25 25.60 -8.45
C ARG A 374 9.12 25.49 -6.94
N GLY A 375 10.24 25.48 -6.22
CA GLY A 375 10.26 25.33 -4.77
C GLY A 375 10.18 23.86 -4.30
N GLY A 376 10.72 22.96 -5.10
CA GLY A 376 10.74 21.52 -4.84
C GLY A 376 9.36 20.87 -5.05
N VAL A 377 9.21 19.66 -4.54
CA VAL A 377 7.98 18.86 -4.72
C VAL A 377 6.74 19.60 -4.20
N LEU A 378 6.80 20.20 -3.02
CA LEU A 378 5.64 20.87 -2.40
C LEU A 378 5.26 22.15 -3.15
N GLY A 379 6.22 23.01 -3.51
CA GLY A 379 5.96 24.21 -4.32
C GLY A 379 5.44 23.89 -5.72
N ALA A 380 5.97 22.84 -6.35
CA ALA A 380 5.47 22.35 -7.64
C ALA A 380 4.04 21.78 -7.53
N MET A 381 3.66 21.19 -6.39
CA MET A 381 2.29 20.75 -6.13
C MET A 381 1.32 21.91 -5.99
N GLU A 382 1.70 23.01 -5.34
CA GLU A 382 0.88 24.23 -5.23
C GLU A 382 0.53 24.84 -6.58
N THR A 383 1.43 24.71 -7.55
CA THR A 383 1.22 25.18 -8.94
C THR A 383 0.65 24.11 -9.87
N HIS A 384 0.27 22.95 -9.34
CA HIS A 384 -0.23 21.80 -10.10
C HIS A 384 0.72 21.27 -11.20
N TYR A 385 2.00 21.53 -11.10
CA TYR A 385 2.99 21.15 -12.11
C TYR A 385 2.99 19.65 -12.38
N GLN A 386 3.09 18.81 -11.33
CA GLN A 386 3.13 17.36 -11.50
C GLN A 386 1.85 16.84 -12.17
N ARG A 387 0.68 17.34 -11.76
CA ARG A 387 -0.60 16.95 -12.39
C ARG A 387 -0.67 17.35 -13.85
N GLY A 388 -0.24 18.56 -14.18
CA GLY A 388 -0.16 19.06 -15.55
C GLY A 388 0.70 18.16 -16.43
N ARG A 389 1.92 17.82 -15.97
CA ARG A 389 2.83 16.91 -16.67
C ARG A 389 2.21 15.54 -16.91
N ILE A 390 1.64 14.92 -15.86
CA ILE A 390 0.98 13.62 -15.99
C ILE A 390 -0.17 13.67 -17.01
N GLN A 391 -1.00 14.72 -16.98
CA GLN A 391 -2.11 14.88 -17.90
C GLN A 391 -1.65 15.09 -19.35
N GLU A 392 -0.64 15.93 -19.59
CA GLU A 392 -0.06 16.16 -20.92
C GLU A 392 0.49 14.86 -21.53
N GLU A 393 1.24 14.09 -20.75
CA GLU A 393 1.81 12.82 -21.19
C GLU A 393 0.71 11.78 -21.45
N SER A 394 -0.32 11.74 -20.60
CA SER A 394 -1.49 10.88 -20.80
C SER A 394 -2.22 11.21 -22.09
N LEU A 395 -2.49 12.48 -22.34
CA LEU A 395 -3.15 12.94 -23.59
C LEU A 395 -2.31 12.61 -24.83
N ARG A 396 -0.99 12.79 -24.75
CA ARG A 396 -0.06 12.42 -25.83
C ARG A 396 -0.10 10.92 -26.14
N TYR A 397 -0.11 10.09 -25.09
CA TYR A 397 -0.23 8.64 -25.24
C TYR A 397 -1.56 8.25 -25.90
N GLU A 398 -2.69 8.80 -25.45
CA GLU A 398 -4.00 8.52 -26.02
C GLU A 398 -4.10 9.02 -27.48
N ALA A 399 -3.52 10.18 -27.79
CA ALA A 399 -3.48 10.67 -29.17
C ALA A 399 -2.74 9.72 -30.13
N LYS A 400 -1.59 9.20 -29.69
CA LYS A 400 -0.83 8.20 -30.46
C LYS A 400 -1.57 6.88 -30.63
N LYS A 401 -2.28 6.44 -29.60
CA LYS A 401 -3.11 5.24 -29.64
C LYS A 401 -4.29 5.41 -30.62
N HIS A 402 -4.96 6.56 -30.58
CA HIS A 402 -6.08 6.86 -31.48
C HIS A 402 -5.65 7.06 -32.95
N SER A 403 -4.51 7.69 -33.19
CA SER A 403 -3.97 7.86 -34.56
C SER A 403 -3.40 6.57 -35.17
N GLY A 404 -3.14 5.54 -34.34
CA GLY A 404 -2.43 4.33 -34.75
C GLY A 404 -0.91 4.48 -34.81
N GLU A 405 -0.34 5.65 -34.47
CA GLU A 405 1.12 5.83 -34.32
C GLU A 405 1.70 4.89 -33.28
N LEU A 406 0.95 4.60 -32.21
CA LEU A 406 1.26 3.57 -31.24
C LEU A 406 0.42 2.31 -31.54
N PRO A 407 1.00 1.28 -32.19
CA PRO A 407 0.26 0.06 -32.47
C PRO A 407 0.02 -0.75 -31.20
N ILE A 408 -1.24 -1.13 -30.95
CA ILE A 408 -1.64 -1.99 -29.84
C ILE A 408 -2.42 -3.17 -30.42
N VAL A 409 -1.80 -4.33 -30.37
CA VAL A 409 -2.35 -5.59 -30.91
C VAL A 409 -3.69 -5.92 -30.26
N GLY A 410 -4.71 -6.18 -31.07
CA GLY A 410 -6.06 -6.48 -30.63
C GLY A 410 -6.89 -5.24 -30.22
N VAL A 411 -6.31 -4.02 -30.30
CA VAL A 411 -7.00 -2.76 -29.94
C VAL A 411 -7.13 -1.82 -31.12
N ASN A 412 -6.03 -1.50 -31.80
CA ASN A 412 -6.01 -0.65 -32.99
C ASN A 412 -5.26 -1.29 -34.19
N THR A 413 -4.64 -2.44 -33.96
CA THR A 413 -3.96 -3.25 -35.00
C THR A 413 -4.18 -4.74 -34.74
N PHE A 414 -4.13 -5.56 -35.79
CA PHE A 414 -4.38 -7.00 -35.70
C PHE A 414 -5.70 -7.31 -34.97
N LEU A 415 -6.77 -6.68 -35.43
CA LEU A 415 -8.10 -6.80 -34.84
C LEU A 415 -8.72 -8.16 -35.12
N ALA A 416 -9.46 -8.71 -34.16
CA ALA A 416 -10.28 -9.89 -34.37
C ALA A 416 -11.36 -9.62 -35.42
N PRO A 417 -11.76 -10.64 -36.24
CA PRO A 417 -12.92 -10.52 -37.10
C PRO A 417 -14.16 -10.10 -36.30
N ALA A 418 -15.03 -9.28 -36.90
CA ALA A 418 -16.22 -8.74 -36.23
C ALA A 418 -17.17 -9.78 -35.61
N GLN A 419 -17.02 -11.06 -35.96
CA GLN A 419 -17.80 -12.19 -35.45
C GLN A 419 -17.09 -13.00 -34.34
N ALA A 420 -15.86 -12.63 -33.96
CA ALA A 420 -15.12 -13.36 -32.91
C ALA A 420 -15.76 -13.11 -31.54
N ALA A 421 -16.02 -14.18 -30.80
CA ALA A 421 -16.55 -14.08 -29.45
C ALA A 421 -15.55 -13.35 -28.54
N THR A 422 -15.95 -12.21 -27.98
CA THR A 422 -15.17 -11.51 -26.96
C THR A 422 -15.18 -12.35 -25.68
N LEU A 423 -14.02 -12.68 -25.14
CA LEU A 423 -13.92 -13.27 -23.81
C LEU A 423 -14.56 -12.31 -22.80
N GLN A 424 -15.64 -12.73 -22.20
CA GLN A 424 -16.24 -11.98 -21.09
C GLN A 424 -15.77 -12.60 -19.76
N PRO A 425 -15.47 -11.78 -18.75
CA PRO A 425 -15.16 -12.31 -17.42
C PRO A 425 -16.36 -13.07 -16.90
N ALA A 426 -16.14 -14.28 -16.37
CA ALA A 426 -17.18 -15.21 -15.93
C ALA A 426 -18.04 -14.67 -14.79
N ALA A 427 -17.50 -13.79 -13.93
CA ALA A 427 -18.22 -13.14 -12.85
C ALA A 427 -17.50 -11.86 -12.38
N LEU A 428 -18.26 -10.84 -12.01
CA LEU A 428 -17.74 -9.67 -11.31
C LEU A 428 -17.68 -9.98 -9.80
N MET A 429 -16.48 -9.92 -9.22
CA MET A 429 -16.30 -10.10 -7.78
C MET A 429 -16.89 -8.91 -7.02
N ARG A 430 -17.97 -9.11 -6.30
CA ARG A 430 -18.63 -8.08 -5.49
C ARG A 430 -19.11 -8.69 -4.17
N ALA A 431 -19.10 -7.89 -3.10
CA ALA A 431 -19.70 -8.30 -1.84
C ALA A 431 -21.22 -8.52 -2.02
N SER A 432 -21.72 -9.65 -1.53
CA SER A 432 -23.14 -9.96 -1.49
C SER A 432 -23.89 -9.04 -0.51
N GLU A 433 -25.19 -8.95 -0.66
CA GLU A 433 -26.04 -8.19 0.27
C GLU A 433 -25.97 -8.73 1.70
N ALA A 434 -25.79 -10.05 1.87
CA ALA A 434 -25.62 -10.69 3.17
C ALA A 434 -24.30 -10.25 3.84
N GLU A 435 -23.18 -10.24 3.11
CA GLU A 435 -21.87 -9.81 3.62
C GLU A 435 -21.88 -8.32 3.99
N LYS A 436 -22.51 -7.45 3.20
CA LYS A 436 -22.63 -6.02 3.52
C LYS A 436 -23.45 -5.80 4.80
N ARG A 437 -24.57 -6.49 4.96
CA ARG A 437 -25.41 -6.42 6.17
C ARG A 437 -24.66 -6.93 7.38
N GLN A 438 -23.94 -8.03 7.24
CA GLN A 438 -23.11 -8.59 8.31
C GLN A 438 -22.03 -7.61 8.77
N GLN A 439 -21.34 -6.95 7.83
CA GLN A 439 -20.33 -5.96 8.14
C GLN A 439 -20.92 -4.76 8.90
N LEU A 440 -22.10 -4.30 8.50
CA LEU A 440 -22.79 -3.22 9.20
C LEU A 440 -23.22 -3.60 10.61
N LEU A 441 -23.75 -4.82 10.80
CA LEU A 441 -24.11 -5.34 12.12
C LEU A 441 -22.90 -5.50 13.03
N ALA A 442 -21.78 -6.00 12.50
CA ALA A 442 -20.51 -6.13 13.24
C ALA A 442 -19.98 -4.76 13.71
N LEU A 443 -20.04 -3.75 12.82
CA LEU A 443 -19.67 -2.38 13.16
C LEU A 443 -20.56 -1.81 14.30
N ARG A 444 -21.88 -1.93 14.17
CA ARG A 444 -22.82 -1.44 15.19
C ARG A 444 -22.63 -2.14 16.54
N ALA A 445 -22.36 -3.44 16.52
CA ALA A 445 -22.06 -4.20 17.74
C ALA A 445 -20.74 -3.73 18.40
N PHE A 446 -19.71 -3.46 17.60
CA PHE A 446 -18.45 -2.88 18.10
C PHE A 446 -18.68 -1.50 18.73
N GLN A 447 -19.37 -0.59 18.02
CA GLN A 447 -19.65 0.76 18.51
C GLN A 447 -20.50 0.75 19.79
N ALA A 448 -21.47 -0.15 19.90
CA ALA A 448 -22.28 -0.29 21.13
C ALA A 448 -21.45 -0.83 22.29
N ARG A 449 -20.58 -1.83 22.05
CA ARG A 449 -19.70 -2.39 23.08
C ARG A 449 -18.71 -1.38 23.61
N GLU A 450 -18.16 -0.54 22.76
CA GLU A 450 -17.10 0.43 23.09
C GLU A 450 -17.64 1.85 23.38
N GLN A 451 -18.95 2.04 23.44
CA GLN A 451 -19.61 3.36 23.57
C GLN A 451 -19.04 4.22 24.70
N ALA A 452 -18.79 3.63 25.85
CA ALA A 452 -18.26 4.37 27.02
C ALA A 452 -16.80 4.80 26.84
N ALA A 453 -16.00 4.04 26.09
CA ALA A 453 -14.57 4.27 25.91
C ALA A 453 -14.25 5.15 24.69
N SER A 454 -15.09 5.11 23.65
CA SER A 454 -14.79 5.74 22.37
C SER A 454 -14.72 7.27 22.46
N GLY A 455 -15.69 7.93 23.12
CA GLY A 455 -15.70 9.38 23.28
C GLY A 455 -14.45 9.95 23.94
N PRO A 456 -14.06 9.46 25.13
CA PRO A 456 -12.80 9.86 25.77
C PRO A 456 -11.54 9.59 24.92
N ALA A 457 -11.48 8.47 24.20
CA ALA A 457 -10.35 8.13 23.31
C ALA A 457 -10.22 9.11 22.14
N LEU A 458 -11.34 9.44 21.48
CA LEU A 458 -11.37 10.41 20.40
C LEU A 458 -10.99 11.82 20.88
N ALA A 459 -11.44 12.23 22.07
CA ALA A 459 -11.08 13.51 22.66
C ALA A 459 -9.57 13.61 22.95
N ARG A 460 -8.95 12.56 23.49
CA ARG A 460 -7.48 12.51 23.70
C ARG A 460 -6.73 12.61 22.37
N LEU A 461 -7.19 11.88 21.34
CA LEU A 461 -6.59 11.92 20.01
C LEU A 461 -6.61 13.34 19.43
N GLN A 462 -7.75 14.04 19.51
CA GLN A 462 -7.88 15.42 19.04
C GLN A 462 -6.99 16.38 19.85
N GLN A 463 -6.98 16.26 21.16
CA GLN A 463 -6.14 17.08 22.03
C GLN A 463 -4.67 16.92 21.70
N LEU A 464 -4.21 15.67 21.53
CA LEU A 464 -2.83 15.36 21.18
C LEU A 464 -2.46 15.92 19.79
N ALA A 465 -3.36 15.80 18.82
CA ALA A 465 -3.16 16.35 17.49
C ALA A 465 -3.03 17.89 17.51
N ARG A 466 -3.84 18.59 18.31
CA ARG A 466 -3.76 20.06 18.50
C ARG A 466 -2.49 20.51 19.21
N SER A 467 -1.98 19.72 20.16
CA SER A 467 -0.75 20.02 20.89
C SER A 467 0.53 19.69 20.14
N GLY A 468 0.44 19.15 18.92
CA GLY A 468 1.59 18.74 18.12
C GLY A 468 2.23 17.42 18.53
N GLY A 469 1.62 16.65 19.44
CA GLY A 469 2.10 15.36 19.88
C GLY A 469 2.05 14.28 18.80
N ASN A 470 2.58 13.09 19.11
CA ASN A 470 2.61 11.97 18.17
C ASN A 470 1.22 11.32 18.04
N VAL A 471 0.52 11.63 16.95
CA VAL A 471 -0.86 11.17 16.69
C VAL A 471 -0.90 9.64 16.51
N PHE A 472 0.13 9.02 15.91
CA PHE A 472 0.12 7.59 15.70
C PHE A 472 0.21 6.80 17.00
N GLY A 473 0.98 7.28 17.97
CA GLY A 473 1.05 6.66 19.29
C GLY A 473 -0.33 6.61 19.99
N GLU A 474 -1.13 7.67 19.88
CA GLU A 474 -2.50 7.68 20.42
C GLU A 474 -3.47 6.88 19.54
N LEU A 475 -3.26 6.82 18.22
CA LEU A 475 -4.05 5.94 17.34
C LEU A 475 -3.95 4.48 17.76
N MET A 476 -2.77 4.00 18.19
CA MET A 476 -2.59 2.63 18.69
C MET A 476 -3.51 2.30 19.87
N GLU A 477 -3.90 3.29 20.66
CA GLU A 477 -4.86 3.13 21.76
C GLU A 477 -6.30 3.42 21.31
N THR A 478 -6.50 4.46 20.51
CA THR A 478 -7.85 4.89 20.06
C THR A 478 -8.55 3.82 19.22
N VAL A 479 -7.83 3.10 18.36
CA VAL A 479 -8.40 2.04 17.51
C VAL A 479 -8.96 0.84 18.30
N LYS A 480 -8.61 0.72 19.56
CA LYS A 480 -9.15 -0.32 20.47
C LYS A 480 -10.62 -0.06 20.84
N ALA A 481 -11.07 1.21 20.72
CA ALA A 481 -12.38 1.67 21.18
C ALA A 481 -13.19 2.44 20.13
N ALA A 482 -12.60 2.85 19.01
CA ALA A 482 -13.27 3.64 17.99
C ALA A 482 -13.12 3.03 16.59
N SER A 483 -14.16 3.18 15.78
CA SER A 483 -14.17 2.75 14.39
C SER A 483 -13.40 3.71 13.48
N LEU A 484 -13.06 3.25 12.28
CA LEU A 484 -12.36 4.03 11.25
C LEU A 484 -13.09 5.34 10.96
N GLY A 485 -14.40 5.31 10.78
CA GLY A 485 -15.21 6.51 10.50
C GLY A 485 -15.19 7.48 11.66
N GLN A 486 -15.36 7.03 12.91
CA GLN A 486 -15.29 7.87 14.10
C GLN A 486 -13.92 8.56 14.24
N ILE A 487 -12.83 7.82 14.02
CA ILE A 487 -11.47 8.36 14.07
C ILE A 487 -11.27 9.40 12.96
N SER A 488 -11.69 9.10 11.74
CA SER A 488 -11.54 10.02 10.60
C SER A 488 -12.32 11.32 10.83
N GLU A 489 -13.56 11.26 11.31
CA GLU A 489 -14.34 12.46 11.62
C GLU A 489 -13.67 13.31 12.73
N ALA A 490 -13.17 12.66 13.80
CA ALA A 490 -12.45 13.35 14.87
C ALA A 490 -11.18 14.06 14.35
N LEU A 491 -10.44 13.39 13.44
CA LEU A 491 -9.23 13.97 12.84
C LEU A 491 -9.54 15.07 11.81
N PHE A 492 -10.69 15.03 11.13
CA PHE A 492 -11.10 16.12 10.23
C PHE A 492 -11.28 17.45 10.96
N GLU A 493 -11.71 17.43 12.21
CA GLU A 493 -11.89 18.63 13.02
C GLU A 493 -10.57 19.32 13.40
N VAL A 494 -9.47 18.59 13.39
CA VAL A 494 -8.13 19.10 13.79
C VAL A 494 -7.15 19.22 12.63
N GLY A 495 -7.21 18.31 11.65
CA GLY A 495 -6.31 18.25 10.49
C GLY A 495 -6.89 18.83 9.21
N GLY A 496 -8.19 19.19 9.25
CA GLY A 496 -8.92 19.63 8.06
C GLY A 496 -9.22 18.50 7.08
N ARG A 497 -10.34 18.63 6.38
CA ARG A 497 -10.68 17.75 5.25
C ARG A 497 -9.91 18.20 4.02
N TYR A 498 -9.43 17.23 3.25
CA TYR A 498 -8.84 17.53 1.96
C TYR A 498 -9.84 18.28 1.08
N ARG A 499 -9.39 19.37 0.48
CA ARG A 499 -10.09 20.10 -0.58
C ARG A 499 -9.14 20.20 -1.75
N ARG A 500 -9.55 19.66 -2.88
CA ARG A 500 -8.80 19.83 -4.12
C ARG A 500 -8.77 21.31 -4.47
N SER A 501 -7.58 21.86 -4.69
CA SER A 501 -7.45 23.15 -5.36
C SER A 501 -7.90 22.95 -6.81
N LEU A 502 -8.80 23.80 -7.26
CA LEU A 502 -9.33 23.81 -8.63
C LEU A 502 -8.49 24.73 -9.49
#